data_1bbb9a4fbcff2274a04f9ce0535c93db
#
_entry.id   1bbb9a4fbcff2274a04f9ce0535c93db
#
_cell.length_a   1.000
_cell.length_b   1.000
_cell.length_c   1.000
_cell.angle_alpha   90.00
_cell.angle_beta   90.00
_cell.angle_gamma   90.00
#
_symmetry.space_group_name_H-M   'P 1'
#
loop_
_entity.id
_entity.type
_entity.pdbx_description
1 polymer ?
#
loop_
_entity_poly.entity_id
_entity_poly.type
_entity_poly.pdbx_seq_one_letter_code
_entity_poly.pdbx_strand_id
1 'polypeptide(L)'
;MTMDRPAVVRPISLPRGRRVLVISDIHGNLPFLKGLLRKTGFSDADILIVLGDILEKSTGSLDTLRYLMELSKTHTIHFAQGNCDATPLGFLSGKWPDEIAARYGRFWGDKCTWVSMAHLAGVSVEYISDFPAARQAICATFPEELAFLDAMPTILTNDDYLFVHGGVPRETDLESLTAWSCMKDDDFLSQGHTFRRWVIVGHWPVCLYREDICQADPIILPQRHIVSIDGGCTLKEDGQLNALILPEEPGGAFTCVSYDDLPTATALADQAPSPNPLNIRWG
;
A
#
# COMPACT_ATOMS: atom_id res chain seq x y z
N MET A 1 11.27 14.30 -0.95
CA MET A 1 11.55 13.03 -1.63
C MET A 1 11.00 13.08 -3.04
N THR A 2 11.70 12.65 -4.07
CA THR A 2 11.25 12.77 -5.46
C THR A 2 10.62 11.47 -5.92
N MET A 3 9.53 11.56 -6.68
CA MET A 3 9.00 10.43 -7.44
C MET A 3 10.07 9.78 -8.33
N ASP A 4 11.06 10.56 -8.77
CA ASP A 4 12.18 10.13 -9.65
C ASP A 4 13.40 9.56 -8.90
N ARG A 5 13.30 9.31 -7.58
CA ARG A 5 14.41 8.66 -6.87
C ARG A 5 14.62 7.24 -7.39
N PRO A 6 15.85 6.72 -7.35
CA PRO A 6 16.10 5.31 -7.58
C PRO A 6 15.30 4.43 -6.62
N ALA A 7 14.93 3.24 -7.07
CA ALA A 7 14.31 2.25 -6.21
C ALA A 7 15.29 1.85 -5.09
N VAL A 8 14.78 1.78 -3.87
CA VAL A 8 15.54 1.27 -2.72
C VAL A 8 15.24 -0.20 -2.57
N VAL A 9 16.24 -1.06 -2.80
CA VAL A 9 16.12 -2.50 -2.66
C VAL A 9 16.67 -2.92 -1.31
N ARG A 10 15.88 -3.66 -0.53
CA ARG A 10 16.28 -4.16 0.78
C ARG A 10 16.18 -5.68 0.84
N PRO A 11 17.31 -6.39 1.03
CA PRO A 11 17.29 -7.81 1.32
C PRO A 11 16.59 -8.08 2.66
N ILE A 12 15.78 -9.14 2.71
CA ILE A 12 15.13 -9.62 3.93
C ILE A 12 15.41 -11.10 4.14
N SER A 13 15.40 -11.52 5.40
CA SER A 13 15.52 -12.93 5.77
C SER A 13 14.14 -13.50 6.08
N LEU A 14 13.82 -14.61 5.44
CA LEU A 14 12.61 -15.41 5.70
C LEU A 14 13.06 -16.81 6.16
N PRO A 15 13.37 -16.99 7.46
CA PRO A 15 13.87 -18.26 7.98
C PRO A 15 12.81 -19.36 7.86
N ARG A 16 13.24 -20.56 7.50
CA ARG A 16 12.36 -21.75 7.41
C ARG A 16 11.68 -22.02 8.75
N GLY A 17 10.44 -22.52 8.66
CA GLY A 17 9.62 -22.83 9.82
C GLY A 17 8.92 -21.63 10.46
N ARG A 18 9.12 -20.40 9.94
CA ARG A 18 8.32 -19.25 10.30
C ARG A 18 7.27 -19.00 9.22
N ARG A 19 6.01 -18.93 9.64
CA ARG A 19 4.92 -18.57 8.73
C ARG A 19 5.07 -17.11 8.30
N VAL A 20 4.91 -16.84 6.99
CA VAL A 20 5.01 -15.50 6.41
C VAL A 20 3.68 -15.12 5.82
N LEU A 21 3.13 -14.00 6.28
CA LEU A 21 1.92 -13.38 5.77
C LEU A 21 2.30 -12.14 4.96
N VAL A 22 1.67 -11.96 3.79
CA VAL A 22 1.84 -10.78 2.94
C VAL A 22 0.49 -10.11 2.77
N ILE A 23 0.40 -8.81 3.08
CA ILE A 23 -0.79 -7.98 2.92
C ILE A 23 -0.45 -6.71 2.14
N SER A 24 -1.45 -6.09 1.52
CA SER A 24 -1.30 -4.86 0.73
C SER A 24 -2.57 -4.03 0.73
N ASP A 25 -2.46 -2.75 0.38
CA ASP A 25 -3.60 -1.88 0.05
C ASP A 25 -4.65 -1.78 1.17
N ILE A 26 -4.18 -1.46 2.38
CA ILE A 26 -5.02 -1.33 3.58
C ILE A 26 -5.83 -0.03 3.53
N HIS A 27 -5.23 1.06 2.98
CA HIS A 27 -5.86 2.36 2.81
C HIS A 27 -6.57 2.90 4.06
N GLY A 28 -5.88 2.81 5.20
CA GLY A 28 -6.42 3.32 6.46
C GLY A 28 -7.57 2.50 7.06
N ASN A 29 -7.87 1.31 6.54
CA ASN A 29 -8.93 0.46 7.07
C ASN A 29 -8.45 -0.40 8.25
N LEU A 30 -8.16 0.26 9.38
CA LEU A 30 -7.69 -0.38 10.60
C LEU A 30 -8.62 -1.50 11.11
N PRO A 31 -9.97 -1.38 11.04
CA PRO A 31 -10.84 -2.48 11.42
C PRO A 31 -10.60 -3.76 10.60
N PHE A 32 -10.43 -3.64 9.28
CA PHE A 32 -10.15 -4.77 8.40
C PHE A 32 -8.78 -5.38 8.69
N LEU A 33 -7.75 -4.55 8.85
CA LEU A 33 -6.43 -5.02 9.25
C LEU A 33 -6.48 -5.85 10.54
N LYS A 34 -7.11 -5.31 11.58
CA LYS A 34 -7.26 -6.03 12.87
C LYS A 34 -8.09 -7.30 12.72
N GLY A 35 -9.14 -7.27 11.89
CA GLY A 35 -9.97 -8.42 11.59
C GLY A 35 -9.18 -9.53 10.90
N LEU A 36 -8.42 -9.17 9.88
CA LEU A 36 -7.57 -10.09 9.12
C LEU A 36 -6.48 -10.72 10.00
N LEU A 37 -5.77 -9.92 10.81
CA LEU A 37 -4.74 -10.42 11.74
C LEU A 37 -5.34 -11.41 12.76
N ARG A 38 -6.55 -11.14 13.28
CA ARG A 38 -7.26 -12.11 14.15
C ARG A 38 -7.67 -13.37 13.40
N LYS A 39 -8.25 -13.23 12.19
CA LYS A 39 -8.72 -14.36 11.37
C LYS A 39 -7.57 -15.29 10.98
N THR A 40 -6.39 -14.73 10.71
CA THR A 40 -5.16 -15.50 10.41
C THR A 40 -4.49 -16.08 11.66
N GLY A 41 -4.89 -15.66 12.86
CA GLY A 41 -4.17 -16.00 14.10
C GLY A 41 -2.74 -15.49 14.09
N PHE A 42 -2.49 -14.29 13.55
CA PHE A 42 -1.16 -13.67 13.50
C PHE A 42 -0.58 -13.50 14.91
N SER A 43 0.70 -13.84 15.07
CA SER A 43 1.43 -13.79 16.34
C SER A 43 2.90 -13.35 16.14
N ASP A 44 3.64 -13.21 17.23
CA ASP A 44 5.07 -12.89 17.24
C ASP A 44 5.97 -13.99 16.63
N ALA A 45 5.43 -15.22 16.52
CA ALA A 45 6.09 -16.32 15.82
C ALA A 45 6.10 -16.14 14.29
N ASP A 46 5.22 -15.30 13.76
CA ASP A 46 5.05 -15.08 12.33
C ASP A 46 5.96 -13.93 11.81
N ILE A 47 6.01 -13.81 10.49
CA ILE A 47 6.55 -12.63 9.79
C ILE A 47 5.42 -12.01 9.00
N LEU A 48 5.22 -10.70 9.13
CA LEU A 48 4.30 -9.93 8.32
C LEU A 48 5.07 -9.10 7.29
N ILE A 49 4.61 -9.13 6.04
CA ILE A 49 5.10 -8.24 4.98
C ILE A 49 3.93 -7.34 4.57
N VAL A 50 4.12 -6.03 4.62
CA VAL A 50 3.15 -5.02 4.17
C VAL A 50 3.66 -4.40 2.89
N LEU A 51 2.95 -4.60 1.77
CA LEU A 51 3.36 -4.15 0.44
C LEU A 51 2.84 -2.76 0.09
N GLY A 52 2.77 -1.87 1.06
CA GLY A 52 2.40 -0.49 0.82
C GLY A 52 0.89 -0.23 0.74
N ASP A 53 0.59 1.01 0.38
CA ASP A 53 -0.74 1.61 0.38
C ASP A 53 -1.46 1.41 1.73
N ILE A 54 -0.71 1.74 2.81
CA ILE A 54 -1.24 1.82 4.18
C ILE A 54 -2.18 3.02 4.29
N LEU A 55 -1.82 4.11 3.61
CA LEU A 55 -2.44 5.43 3.69
C LEU A 55 -3.46 5.69 2.57
N GLU A 56 -4.07 6.87 2.62
CA GLU A 56 -5.01 7.43 1.66
C GLU A 56 -6.37 6.72 1.59
N LYS A 57 -7.31 7.36 0.94
CA LYS A 57 -8.66 6.87 0.61
C LYS A 57 -9.58 6.64 1.82
N SER A 58 -9.10 6.83 3.05
CA SER A 58 -9.94 6.81 4.28
C SER A 58 -9.41 7.77 5.34
N THR A 59 -10.27 8.10 6.31
CA THR A 59 -9.91 8.95 7.45
C THR A 59 -9.06 8.23 8.51
N GLY A 60 -8.94 6.90 8.44
CA GLY A 60 -8.18 6.07 9.39
C GLY A 60 -6.70 5.87 9.03
N SER A 61 -6.16 6.61 8.06
CA SER A 61 -4.79 6.45 7.56
C SER A 61 -3.74 6.58 8.67
N LEU A 62 -3.77 7.63 9.47
CA LEU A 62 -2.80 7.84 10.55
C LEU A 62 -2.94 6.81 11.67
N ASP A 63 -4.15 6.42 12.03
CA ASP A 63 -4.38 5.41 13.07
C ASP A 63 -3.86 4.04 12.62
N THR A 64 -4.04 3.70 11.32
CA THR A 64 -3.53 2.47 10.74
C THR A 64 -2.00 2.47 10.70
N LEU A 65 -1.38 3.57 10.28
CA LEU A 65 0.07 3.72 10.27
C LEU A 65 0.64 3.55 11.68
N ARG A 66 0.11 4.30 12.65
CA ARG A 66 0.55 4.23 14.06
C ARG A 66 0.38 2.84 14.67
N TYR A 67 -0.74 2.17 14.36
CA TYR A 67 -0.94 0.79 14.78
C TYR A 67 0.15 -0.15 14.25
N LEU A 68 0.50 -0.04 12.96
CA LEU A 68 1.57 -0.85 12.36
C LEU A 68 2.95 -0.48 12.90
N MET A 69 3.23 0.81 13.13
CA MET A 69 4.47 1.27 13.77
C MET A 69 4.61 0.66 15.17
N GLU A 70 3.55 0.68 15.97
CA GLU A 70 3.57 0.10 17.32
C GLU A 70 3.71 -1.42 17.29
N LEU A 71 2.96 -2.09 16.40
CA LEU A 71 3.04 -3.54 16.22
C LEU A 71 4.44 -4.00 15.82
N SER A 72 5.15 -3.21 15.00
CA SER A 72 6.51 -3.51 14.55
C SER A 72 7.57 -3.47 15.65
N LYS A 73 7.25 -2.90 16.82
CA LYS A 73 8.17 -2.91 17.98
C LYS A 73 8.25 -4.27 18.65
N THR A 74 7.24 -5.12 18.49
CA THR A 74 7.12 -6.41 19.15
C THR A 74 7.05 -7.60 18.19
N HIS A 75 6.75 -7.37 16.91
CA HIS A 75 6.60 -8.37 15.88
C HIS A 75 7.58 -8.14 14.73
N THR A 76 7.93 -9.20 14.01
CA THR A 76 8.76 -9.07 12.80
C THR A 76 7.89 -8.61 11.64
N ILE A 77 8.03 -7.35 11.24
CA ILE A 77 7.27 -6.78 10.14
C ILE A 77 8.23 -6.12 9.15
N HIS A 78 8.07 -6.43 7.87
CA HIS A 78 8.77 -5.76 6.78
C HIS A 78 7.78 -4.92 5.98
N PHE A 79 8.19 -3.70 5.63
CA PHE A 79 7.38 -2.76 4.88
C PHE A 79 8.03 -2.45 3.55
N ALA A 80 7.26 -2.48 2.46
CA ALA A 80 7.59 -1.84 1.20
C ALA A 80 6.68 -0.62 1.01
N GLN A 81 7.19 0.43 0.36
CA GLN A 81 6.43 1.65 0.14
C GLN A 81 5.48 1.50 -1.05
N GLY A 82 4.21 1.89 -0.87
CA GLY A 82 3.24 2.07 -1.94
C GLY A 82 3.20 3.52 -2.44
N ASN A 83 2.51 3.76 -3.55
CA ASN A 83 2.37 5.10 -4.12
C ASN A 83 1.57 6.03 -3.20
N CYS A 84 0.58 5.51 -2.49
CA CYS A 84 -0.21 6.29 -1.53
C CYS A 84 0.61 6.66 -0.29
N ASP A 85 1.53 5.82 0.15
CA ASP A 85 2.44 6.12 1.27
C ASP A 85 3.44 7.23 0.91
N ALA A 86 3.79 7.35 -0.37
CA ALA A 86 4.66 8.42 -0.87
C ALA A 86 3.94 9.77 -1.02
N THR A 87 2.61 9.81 -1.01
CA THR A 87 1.79 11.02 -1.24
C THR A 87 2.08 12.14 -0.22
N PRO A 88 2.06 11.91 1.10
CA PRO A 88 2.40 12.98 2.06
C PRO A 88 3.83 13.50 1.87
N LEU A 89 4.80 12.61 1.61
CA LEU A 89 6.19 12.99 1.37
C LEU A 89 6.33 13.82 0.08
N GLY A 90 5.56 13.48 -0.95
CA GLY A 90 5.48 14.23 -2.21
C GLY A 90 4.99 15.66 -1.99
N PHE A 91 3.91 15.83 -1.22
CA PHE A 91 3.39 17.15 -0.84
C PHE A 91 4.42 17.96 -0.04
N LEU A 92 5.04 17.35 0.98
CA LEU A 92 5.98 18.01 1.86
C LEU A 92 7.27 18.44 1.16
N SER A 93 7.71 17.69 0.16
CA SER A 93 8.91 18.03 -0.63
C SER A 93 8.75 19.28 -1.48
N GLY A 94 7.53 19.76 -1.70
CA GLY A 94 7.21 20.87 -2.61
C GLY A 94 7.51 20.57 -4.08
N LYS A 95 7.76 19.30 -4.44
CA LYS A 95 8.07 18.91 -5.82
C LYS A 95 6.81 18.59 -6.64
N TRP A 96 5.70 18.33 -5.99
CA TRP A 96 4.41 18.34 -6.65
C TRP A 96 4.03 19.80 -6.96
N PRO A 97 3.57 20.10 -8.18
CA PRO A 97 2.94 21.37 -8.45
C PRO A 97 1.78 21.60 -7.46
N ASP A 98 1.74 22.78 -6.86
CA ASP A 98 0.76 23.09 -5.82
C ASP A 98 -0.69 22.97 -6.33
N GLU A 99 -0.92 23.20 -7.62
CA GLU A 99 -2.22 23.01 -8.28
C GLU A 99 -2.65 21.55 -8.31
N ILE A 100 -1.71 20.62 -8.52
CA ILE A 100 -1.97 19.18 -8.48
C ILE A 100 -2.25 18.75 -7.04
N ALA A 101 -1.46 19.20 -6.08
CA ALA A 101 -1.70 18.93 -4.68
C ALA A 101 -3.07 19.45 -4.21
N ALA A 102 -3.43 20.68 -4.60
CA ALA A 102 -4.73 21.30 -4.30
C ALA A 102 -5.90 20.51 -4.90
N ARG A 103 -5.76 20.04 -6.14
CA ARG A 103 -6.79 19.24 -6.81
C ARG A 103 -6.95 17.88 -6.12
N TYR A 104 -5.86 17.22 -5.78
CA TYR A 104 -5.85 15.94 -5.09
C TYR A 104 -6.47 16.07 -3.68
N GLY A 105 -6.03 17.05 -2.90
CA GLY A 105 -6.54 17.30 -1.56
C GLY A 105 -8.04 17.64 -1.55
N ARG A 106 -8.53 18.47 -2.50
CA ARG A 106 -9.96 18.77 -2.64
C ARG A 106 -10.79 17.54 -3.02
N PHE A 107 -10.24 16.66 -3.86
CA PHE A 107 -10.94 15.46 -4.28
C PHE A 107 -11.15 14.47 -3.12
N TRP A 108 -10.11 14.25 -2.32
CA TRP A 108 -10.14 13.28 -1.23
C TRP A 108 -10.57 13.87 0.11
N GLY A 109 -10.46 15.21 0.32
CA GLY A 109 -10.74 15.85 1.60
C GLY A 109 -9.96 15.22 2.74
N ASP A 110 -10.62 14.94 3.87
CA ASP A 110 -10.00 14.30 5.04
C ASP A 110 -9.57 12.85 4.80
N LYS A 111 -9.95 12.24 3.68
CA LYS A 111 -9.43 10.94 3.23
C LYS A 111 -8.04 11.05 2.58
N CYS A 112 -7.59 12.27 2.27
CA CYS A 112 -6.21 12.56 1.86
C CYS A 112 -5.35 12.73 3.11
N THR A 113 -4.31 11.93 3.24
CA THR A 113 -3.49 11.87 4.46
C THR A 113 -2.85 13.21 4.79
N TRP A 114 -2.25 13.91 3.80
CA TRP A 114 -1.61 15.21 4.09
C TRP A 114 -2.61 16.30 4.45
N VAL A 115 -3.85 16.27 3.93
CA VAL A 115 -4.94 17.18 4.34
C VAL A 115 -5.32 16.91 5.78
N SER A 116 -5.56 15.65 6.14
CA SER A 116 -5.86 15.23 7.50
C SER A 116 -4.73 15.60 8.48
N MET A 117 -3.46 15.39 8.09
CA MET A 117 -2.30 15.81 8.89
C MET A 117 -2.27 17.33 9.10
N ALA A 118 -2.55 18.14 8.07
CA ALA A 118 -2.60 19.60 8.19
C ALA A 118 -3.69 20.02 9.17
N HIS A 119 -4.91 19.49 9.06
CA HIS A 119 -6.02 19.78 9.97
C HIS A 119 -5.69 19.39 11.41
N LEU A 120 -5.10 18.21 11.63
CA LEU A 120 -4.66 17.77 12.96
C LEU A 120 -3.53 18.63 13.52
N ALA A 121 -2.70 19.23 12.66
CA ALA A 121 -1.69 20.22 13.04
C ALA A 121 -2.26 21.64 13.21
N GLY A 122 -3.58 21.81 13.08
CA GLY A 122 -4.26 23.11 13.30
C GLY A 122 -4.17 24.08 12.12
N VAL A 123 -3.87 23.58 10.90
CA VAL A 123 -3.74 24.41 9.69
C VAL A 123 -4.83 24.06 8.69
N SER A 124 -5.59 25.06 8.22
CA SER A 124 -6.47 24.92 7.07
C SER A 124 -5.65 24.83 5.79
N VAL A 125 -6.21 24.12 4.78
CA VAL A 125 -5.59 23.95 3.45
C VAL A 125 -6.60 24.23 2.33
N GLU A 126 -7.42 25.24 2.52
CA GLU A 126 -8.43 25.65 1.54
C GLU A 126 -7.82 26.27 0.29
N TYR A 127 -6.71 26.99 0.45
CA TYR A 127 -6.01 27.71 -0.61
C TYR A 127 -4.56 27.24 -0.74
N ILE A 128 -3.99 27.36 -1.94
CA ILE A 128 -2.57 27.05 -2.20
C ILE A 128 -1.64 27.93 -1.32
N SER A 129 -2.06 29.15 -0.99
CA SER A 129 -1.34 30.02 -0.07
C SER A 129 -1.13 29.47 1.34
N ASP A 130 -1.93 28.46 1.73
CA ASP A 130 -1.86 27.83 3.05
C ASP A 130 -0.77 26.71 3.09
N PHE A 131 -0.34 26.23 1.92
CA PHE A 131 0.55 25.07 1.81
C PHE A 131 1.90 25.24 2.50
N PRO A 132 2.58 26.40 2.44
CA PRO A 132 3.83 26.57 3.19
C PRO A 132 3.66 26.39 4.69
N ALA A 133 2.59 26.95 5.27
CA ALA A 133 2.26 26.78 6.69
C ALA A 133 1.88 25.32 7.01
N ALA A 134 1.10 24.68 6.14
CA ALA A 134 0.72 23.27 6.30
C ALA A 134 1.95 22.35 6.27
N ARG A 135 2.85 22.51 5.31
CA ARG A 135 4.12 21.75 5.23
C ARG A 135 4.94 21.88 6.51
N GLN A 136 5.10 23.11 7.00
CA GLN A 136 5.83 23.36 8.24
C GLN A 136 5.16 22.71 9.46
N ALA A 137 3.85 22.86 9.59
CA ALA A 137 3.09 22.31 10.71
C ALA A 137 3.08 20.78 10.71
N ILE A 138 2.90 20.15 9.54
CA ILE A 138 2.95 18.70 9.39
C ILE A 138 4.34 18.17 9.80
N CYS A 139 5.42 18.76 9.29
CA CYS A 139 6.78 18.34 9.64
C CYS A 139 7.06 18.46 11.15
N ALA A 140 6.52 19.49 11.79
CA ALA A 140 6.70 19.71 13.24
C ALA A 140 5.87 18.74 14.09
N THR A 141 4.68 18.34 13.61
CA THR A 141 3.71 17.56 14.38
C THR A 141 3.90 16.05 14.23
N PHE A 142 4.36 15.58 13.04
CA PHE A 142 4.42 14.16 12.68
C PHE A 142 5.83 13.68 12.28
N PRO A 143 6.90 14.04 13.00
CA PRO A 143 8.26 13.69 12.59
C PRO A 143 8.51 12.19 12.57
N GLU A 144 7.90 11.41 13.48
CA GLU A 144 8.09 9.96 13.57
C GLU A 144 7.40 9.22 12.42
N GLU A 145 6.15 9.60 12.12
CA GLU A 145 5.38 9.02 11.02
C GLU A 145 6.05 9.30 9.67
N LEU A 146 6.53 10.53 9.47
CA LEU A 146 7.22 10.92 8.24
C LEU A 146 8.56 10.18 8.09
N ALA A 147 9.33 10.06 9.16
CA ALA A 147 10.59 9.31 9.15
C ALA A 147 10.35 7.83 8.86
N PHE A 148 9.28 7.25 9.41
CA PHE A 148 8.90 5.86 9.16
C PHE A 148 8.55 5.66 7.68
N LEU A 149 7.71 6.50 7.10
CA LEU A 149 7.32 6.43 5.69
C LEU A 149 8.53 6.62 4.74
N ASP A 150 9.42 7.56 5.07
CA ASP A 150 10.61 7.85 4.27
C ASP A 150 11.65 6.72 4.32
N ALA A 151 11.71 5.98 5.42
CA ALA A 151 12.61 4.84 5.60
C ALA A 151 12.14 3.56 4.89
N MET A 152 10.91 3.50 4.38
CA MET A 152 10.40 2.32 3.67
C MET A 152 11.18 2.09 2.37
N PRO A 153 11.70 0.88 2.10
CA PRO A 153 12.25 0.53 0.80
C PRO A 153 11.14 0.41 -0.25
N THR A 154 11.51 0.49 -1.51
CA THR A 154 10.60 0.29 -2.63
C THR A 154 10.38 -1.20 -2.91
N ILE A 155 11.43 -2.01 -2.74
CA ILE A 155 11.44 -3.44 -3.03
C ILE A 155 12.07 -4.17 -1.84
N LEU A 156 11.40 -5.24 -1.40
CA LEU A 156 11.98 -6.24 -0.51
C LEU A 156 12.34 -7.48 -1.32
N THR A 157 13.45 -8.14 -0.99
CA THR A 157 13.91 -9.28 -1.78
C THR A 157 14.60 -10.34 -0.94
N ASN A 158 14.51 -11.59 -1.39
CA ASN A 158 15.39 -12.70 -1.01
C ASN A 158 15.66 -13.59 -2.23
N ASP A 159 16.17 -14.80 -2.01
CA ASP A 159 16.52 -15.72 -3.10
C ASP A 159 15.31 -16.22 -3.91
N ASP A 160 14.14 -16.31 -3.28
CA ASP A 160 12.93 -16.92 -3.84
C ASP A 160 11.86 -15.88 -4.22
N TYR A 161 11.87 -14.68 -3.61
CA TYR A 161 10.81 -13.70 -3.72
C TYR A 161 11.31 -12.29 -4.00
N LEU A 162 10.49 -11.54 -4.74
CA LEU A 162 10.47 -10.08 -4.85
C LEU A 162 9.11 -9.58 -4.36
N PHE A 163 9.13 -8.67 -3.41
CA PHE A 163 7.94 -8.01 -2.88
C PHE A 163 7.99 -6.55 -3.27
N VAL A 164 7.04 -6.10 -4.06
CA VAL A 164 6.99 -4.75 -4.61
C VAL A 164 5.54 -4.32 -4.77
N HIS A 165 5.23 -3.05 -4.52
CA HIS A 165 3.84 -2.61 -4.51
C HIS A 165 3.19 -2.70 -5.89
N GLY A 166 3.74 -2.04 -6.92
CA GLY A 166 3.16 -2.01 -8.27
C GLY A 166 3.67 -3.09 -9.20
N GLY A 167 4.99 -3.25 -9.28
CA GLY A 167 5.62 -4.22 -10.16
C GLY A 167 7.05 -3.89 -10.52
N VAL A 168 7.68 -4.77 -11.27
CA VAL A 168 9.02 -4.59 -11.83
C VAL A 168 9.11 -5.19 -13.24
N PRO A 169 9.79 -4.54 -14.19
CA PRO A 169 9.94 -5.08 -15.54
C PRO A 169 10.96 -6.22 -15.64
N ARG A 170 11.80 -6.42 -14.61
CA ARG A 170 12.91 -7.39 -14.57
C ARG A 170 13.34 -7.68 -13.14
N GLU A 171 14.15 -8.76 -12.96
CA GLU A 171 14.66 -9.20 -11.64
C GLU A 171 16.06 -8.72 -11.30
N THR A 172 16.76 -8.14 -12.23
CA THR A 172 18.15 -7.68 -12.10
C THR A 172 18.24 -6.17 -12.25
N ASP A 173 19.30 -5.56 -11.71
CA ASP A 173 19.54 -4.13 -11.81
C ASP A 173 18.32 -3.30 -11.31
N LEU A 174 17.74 -3.74 -10.19
CA LEU A 174 16.53 -3.15 -9.63
C LEU A 174 16.74 -1.73 -9.15
N GLU A 175 17.95 -1.40 -8.67
CA GLU A 175 18.33 -0.07 -8.20
C GLU A 175 18.38 0.97 -9.33
N SER A 176 18.42 0.54 -10.60
CA SER A 176 18.35 1.45 -11.75
C SER A 176 16.91 1.86 -12.09
N LEU A 177 15.91 1.18 -11.51
CA LEU A 177 14.51 1.55 -11.67
C LEU A 177 14.19 2.79 -10.85
N THR A 178 13.15 3.53 -11.24
CA THR A 178 12.63 4.61 -10.39
C THR A 178 11.71 4.03 -9.31
N ALA A 179 11.73 4.61 -8.13
CA ALA A 179 10.82 4.18 -7.06
C ALA A 179 9.36 4.28 -7.51
N TRP A 180 9.02 5.34 -8.27
CA TRP A 180 7.66 5.55 -8.74
C TRP A 180 7.20 4.45 -9.70
N SER A 181 8.02 4.05 -10.69
CA SER A 181 7.66 2.97 -11.61
C SER A 181 7.44 1.62 -10.93
N CYS A 182 8.13 1.38 -9.81
CA CYS A 182 7.93 0.16 -9.01
C CYS A 182 6.68 0.23 -8.12
N MET A 183 6.27 1.44 -7.70
CA MET A 183 5.08 1.63 -6.87
C MET A 183 3.81 1.82 -7.69
N LYS A 184 3.90 2.25 -8.95
CA LYS A 184 2.77 2.64 -9.79
C LYS A 184 2.88 2.02 -11.17
N ASP A 185 2.42 0.78 -11.29
CA ASP A 185 2.34 0.04 -12.56
C ASP A 185 0.93 -0.56 -12.68
N ASP A 186 0.01 0.21 -13.27
CA ASP A 186 -1.40 -0.15 -13.39
C ASP A 186 -1.61 -1.35 -14.35
N ASP A 187 -0.65 -1.61 -15.22
CA ASP A 187 -0.74 -2.61 -16.30
C ASP A 187 0.15 -3.85 -16.04
N PHE A 188 0.77 -4.00 -14.87
CA PHE A 188 1.79 -5.01 -14.59
C PHE A 188 1.39 -6.43 -15.01
N LEU A 189 0.19 -6.88 -14.64
CA LEU A 189 -0.27 -8.22 -15.00
C LEU A 189 -0.47 -8.38 -16.52
N SER A 190 -0.82 -7.31 -17.23
CA SER A 190 -1.13 -7.32 -18.66
C SER A 190 0.13 -7.33 -19.54
N GLN A 191 1.29 -6.92 -19.00
CA GLN A 191 2.54 -6.78 -19.75
C GLN A 191 3.23 -8.11 -20.13
N GLY A 192 2.74 -9.24 -19.60
CA GLY A 192 3.23 -10.55 -20.00
C GLY A 192 4.59 -10.96 -19.40
N HIS A 193 5.10 -10.25 -18.39
CA HIS A 193 6.35 -10.59 -17.70
C HIS A 193 6.36 -11.99 -17.11
N THR A 194 7.53 -12.61 -17.10
CA THR A 194 7.81 -13.90 -16.43
C THR A 194 9.10 -13.77 -15.65
N PHE A 195 9.15 -14.41 -14.46
CA PHE A 195 10.24 -14.28 -13.52
C PHE A 195 10.76 -15.66 -13.07
N ARG A 196 12.00 -15.70 -12.57
CA ARG A 196 12.55 -16.87 -11.90
C ARG A 196 12.09 -16.93 -10.45
N ARG A 197 12.12 -15.78 -9.76
CA ARG A 197 11.58 -15.60 -8.42
C ARG A 197 10.09 -15.29 -8.47
N TRP A 198 9.38 -15.57 -7.40
CA TRP A 198 8.01 -15.11 -7.26
C TRP A 198 7.97 -13.60 -7.02
N VAL A 199 7.26 -12.89 -7.87
CA VAL A 199 6.98 -11.45 -7.71
C VAL A 199 5.59 -11.29 -7.12
N ILE A 200 5.53 -10.73 -5.91
CA ILE A 200 4.27 -10.50 -5.18
C ILE A 200 3.98 -9.01 -5.21
N VAL A 201 2.77 -8.66 -5.70
CA VAL A 201 2.35 -7.26 -5.91
C VAL A 201 0.98 -6.97 -5.29
N GLY A 202 0.72 -5.68 -5.02
CA GLY A 202 -0.57 -5.10 -4.69
C GLY A 202 -1.04 -4.12 -5.76
N HIS A 203 -1.39 -2.90 -5.35
CA HIS A 203 -1.63 -1.69 -6.12
C HIS A 203 -2.88 -1.70 -6.99
N TRP A 204 -3.01 -2.67 -7.90
CA TRP A 204 -4.15 -2.74 -8.81
C TRP A 204 -5.13 -3.81 -8.34
N PRO A 205 -6.37 -3.42 -7.98
CA PRO A 205 -7.34 -4.35 -7.43
C PRO A 205 -7.58 -5.55 -8.34
N VAL A 206 -7.42 -6.75 -7.80
CA VAL A 206 -7.53 -8.00 -8.57
C VAL A 206 -8.89 -8.18 -9.24
N CYS A 207 -9.95 -7.58 -8.68
CA CYS A 207 -11.28 -7.60 -9.26
C CYS A 207 -11.34 -6.88 -10.62
N LEU A 208 -10.44 -5.90 -10.87
CA LEU A 208 -10.38 -5.15 -12.14
C LEU A 208 -9.75 -5.95 -13.29
N TYR A 209 -9.11 -7.10 -12.99
CA TYR A 209 -8.61 -8.03 -14.00
C TYR A 209 -9.62 -9.14 -14.34
N ARG A 210 -10.81 -9.10 -13.74
CA ARG A 210 -11.82 -10.17 -13.85
C ARG A 210 -13.10 -9.64 -14.47
N GLU A 211 -13.88 -10.54 -15.09
CA GLU A 211 -15.22 -10.24 -15.57
C GLU A 211 -16.20 -10.01 -14.41
N ASP A 212 -16.04 -10.81 -13.33
CA ASP A 212 -16.81 -10.67 -12.09
C ASP A 212 -16.03 -9.79 -11.11
N ILE A 213 -16.45 -8.55 -10.97
CA ILE A 213 -15.83 -7.56 -10.06
C ILE A 213 -16.03 -7.88 -8.57
N CYS A 214 -16.93 -8.83 -8.23
CA CYS A 214 -17.07 -9.29 -6.85
C CYS A 214 -15.96 -10.26 -6.44
N GLN A 215 -15.24 -10.86 -7.39
CA GLN A 215 -14.13 -11.76 -7.10
C GLN A 215 -12.84 -10.98 -6.79
N ALA A 216 -12.51 -10.87 -5.51
CA ALA A 216 -11.35 -10.11 -5.03
C ALA A 216 -10.25 -10.99 -4.40
N ASP A 217 -10.32 -12.31 -4.56
CA ASP A 217 -9.25 -13.22 -4.14
C ASP A 217 -7.98 -13.03 -4.96
N PRO A 218 -6.78 -13.26 -4.41
CA PRO A 218 -5.52 -13.12 -5.10
C PRO A 218 -5.47 -13.84 -6.46
N ILE A 219 -4.79 -13.21 -7.41
CA ILE A 219 -4.48 -13.83 -8.71
C ILE A 219 -3.09 -14.46 -8.61
N ILE A 220 -3.01 -15.78 -8.76
CA ILE A 220 -1.76 -16.54 -8.75
C ILE A 220 -1.50 -17.02 -10.17
N LEU A 221 -0.36 -16.66 -10.74
CA LEU A 221 0.09 -17.02 -12.09
C LEU A 221 1.37 -17.87 -12.02
N PRO A 222 1.26 -19.20 -11.77
CA PRO A 222 2.42 -20.05 -11.52
C PRO A 222 3.42 -20.10 -12.70
N GLN A 223 2.92 -20.03 -13.93
CA GLN A 223 3.77 -20.07 -15.14
C GLN A 223 4.58 -18.79 -15.32
N ARG A 224 4.19 -17.72 -14.62
CA ARG A 224 4.85 -16.41 -14.68
C ARG A 224 5.60 -16.08 -13.40
N HIS A 225 5.39 -16.85 -12.33
CA HIS A 225 5.82 -16.58 -10.97
C HIS A 225 5.35 -15.20 -10.48
N ILE A 226 4.08 -14.89 -10.65
CA ILE A 226 3.46 -13.64 -10.20
C ILE A 226 2.28 -13.95 -9.28
N VAL A 227 2.15 -13.17 -8.19
CA VAL A 227 0.96 -13.13 -7.34
C VAL A 227 0.53 -11.68 -7.15
N SER A 228 -0.75 -11.36 -7.47
CA SER A 228 -1.36 -10.07 -7.16
C SER A 228 -2.39 -10.23 -6.05
N ILE A 229 -2.31 -9.39 -4.99
CA ILE A 229 -3.05 -9.60 -3.75
C ILE A 229 -3.99 -8.46 -3.35
N ASP A 230 -4.04 -7.34 -4.08
CA ASP A 230 -4.93 -6.21 -3.73
C ASP A 230 -6.40 -6.62 -3.85
N GLY A 231 -7.08 -6.74 -2.71
CA GLY A 231 -8.49 -7.11 -2.61
C GLY A 231 -9.47 -5.96 -2.84
N GLY A 232 -8.99 -4.74 -3.13
CA GLY A 232 -9.83 -3.56 -3.30
C GLY A 232 -10.52 -3.12 -2.00
N CYS A 233 -9.82 -3.18 -0.87
CA CYS A 233 -10.34 -2.98 0.49
C CYS A 233 -11.18 -1.71 0.68
N THR A 234 -10.94 -0.64 -0.12
CA THR A 234 -11.68 0.63 -0.03
C THR A 234 -12.32 1.06 -1.34
N LEU A 235 -12.26 0.24 -2.40
CA LEU A 235 -12.73 0.62 -3.73
C LEU A 235 -14.16 0.20 -4.03
N LYS A 236 -14.70 -0.75 -3.29
CA LYS A 236 -16.06 -1.28 -3.47
C LYS A 236 -16.73 -1.54 -2.13
N GLU A 237 -18.07 -1.59 -2.12
CA GLU A 237 -18.86 -1.80 -0.91
C GLU A 237 -18.51 -3.09 -0.17
N ASP A 238 -18.17 -4.14 -0.92
CA ASP A 238 -17.77 -5.46 -0.44
C ASP A 238 -16.27 -5.72 -0.64
N GLY A 239 -15.45 -4.66 -0.63
CA GLY A 239 -14.01 -4.77 -0.71
C GLY A 239 -13.44 -5.65 0.39
N GLN A 240 -12.38 -6.37 0.09
CA GLN A 240 -11.74 -7.27 1.04
C GLN A 240 -10.25 -6.95 1.21
N LEU A 241 -9.71 -7.33 2.35
CA LEU A 241 -8.27 -7.31 2.61
C LEU A 241 -7.76 -8.76 2.58
N ASN A 242 -6.75 -9.01 1.75
CA ASN A 242 -6.16 -10.32 1.57
C ASN A 242 -4.87 -10.47 2.37
N ALA A 243 -4.69 -11.64 3.01
CA ALA A 243 -3.40 -12.12 3.50
C ALA A 243 -2.97 -13.33 2.67
N LEU A 244 -1.91 -13.19 1.90
CA LEU A 244 -1.24 -14.30 1.24
C LEU A 244 -0.30 -14.96 2.24
N ILE A 245 -0.42 -16.26 2.43
CA ILE A 245 0.50 -17.05 3.25
C ILE A 245 1.46 -17.77 2.30
N LEU A 246 2.75 -17.51 2.49
CA LEU A 246 3.79 -18.16 1.68
C LEU A 246 3.89 -19.64 2.03
N PRO A 247 4.21 -20.52 1.07
CA PRO A 247 4.47 -21.92 1.34
C PRO A 247 5.70 -22.10 2.24
N GLU A 248 5.68 -23.11 3.09
CA GLU A 248 6.81 -23.44 3.98
C GLU A 248 8.07 -23.84 3.20
N GLU A 249 7.87 -24.51 2.06
CA GLU A 249 8.95 -24.94 1.15
C GLU A 249 8.80 -24.27 -0.21
N PRO A 250 9.90 -23.90 -0.87
CA PRO A 250 9.87 -23.37 -2.22
C PRO A 250 9.13 -24.29 -3.19
N GLY A 251 8.18 -23.74 -3.95
CA GLY A 251 7.35 -24.52 -4.90
C GLY A 251 6.09 -25.14 -4.29
N GLY A 252 5.84 -24.98 -2.99
CA GLY A 252 4.57 -25.33 -2.36
C GLY A 252 3.41 -24.42 -2.80
N ALA A 253 2.20 -24.72 -2.35
CA ALA A 253 1.02 -23.93 -2.65
C ALA A 253 0.91 -22.71 -1.73
N PHE A 254 0.59 -21.55 -2.32
CA PHE A 254 0.16 -20.39 -1.55
C PHE A 254 -1.22 -20.64 -0.92
N THR A 255 -1.42 -20.09 0.26
CA THR A 255 -2.73 -20.04 0.91
C THR A 255 -3.19 -18.61 1.06
N CYS A 256 -4.48 -18.34 0.89
CA CYS A 256 -5.05 -17.03 1.09
C CYS A 256 -6.08 -17.04 2.21
N VAL A 257 -6.06 -16.02 3.04
CA VAL A 257 -7.13 -15.70 4.00
C VAL A 257 -7.59 -14.29 3.69
N SER A 258 -8.89 -14.15 3.41
CA SER A 258 -9.50 -12.85 3.13
C SER A 258 -10.36 -12.39 4.31
N TYR A 259 -10.42 -11.10 4.51
CA TYR A 259 -11.32 -10.46 5.47
C TYR A 259 -12.20 -9.45 4.74
N ASP A 260 -13.49 -9.68 4.77
CA ASP A 260 -14.56 -8.95 4.10
C ASP A 260 -15.77 -8.70 5.02
N ASP A 261 -15.66 -9.08 6.30
CA ASP A 261 -16.72 -8.88 7.29
C ASP A 261 -16.98 -7.38 7.47
N LEU A 262 -17.94 -6.87 6.72
CA LEU A 262 -18.40 -5.50 6.84
C LEU A 262 -19.03 -5.30 8.22
N PRO A 263 -18.61 -4.30 9.01
CA PRO A 263 -19.48 -3.79 10.04
C PRO A 263 -20.72 -3.26 9.33
N THR A 264 -21.88 -3.89 9.59
CA THR A 264 -23.24 -3.56 9.15
C THR A 264 -23.38 -2.40 8.15
N ALA A 265 -24.09 -2.63 7.06
CA ALA A 265 -24.30 -1.76 5.88
C ALA A 265 -24.48 -0.23 6.11
N THR A 266 -24.73 0.19 7.34
CA THR A 266 -24.91 1.58 7.74
C THR A 266 -23.59 2.39 7.77
N ALA A 267 -22.44 1.75 7.93
CA ALA A 267 -21.15 2.45 7.97
C ALA A 267 -20.53 2.66 6.58
N LEU A 268 -21.07 2.01 5.53
CA LEU A 268 -20.56 2.06 4.16
C LEU A 268 -21.34 3.01 3.24
N ALA A 269 -22.59 3.33 3.58
CA ALA A 269 -23.41 4.25 2.79
C ALA A 269 -22.78 5.64 2.64
N ASP A 270 -21.94 6.06 3.62
CA ASP A 270 -21.20 7.32 3.57
C ASP A 270 -19.88 7.24 2.82
N GLN A 271 -19.47 6.05 2.31
CA GLN A 271 -18.19 5.82 1.69
C GLN A 271 -18.26 5.43 0.20
N ALA A 272 -19.44 5.50 -0.42
CA ALA A 272 -19.56 5.22 -1.85
C ALA A 272 -18.62 6.14 -2.65
N PRO A 273 -17.65 5.61 -3.39
CA PRO A 273 -16.80 6.45 -4.23
C PRO A 273 -17.68 7.09 -5.30
N SER A 274 -17.66 8.42 -5.34
CA SER A 274 -18.06 9.12 -6.55
C SER A 274 -17.27 8.54 -7.73
N PRO A 275 -17.87 8.25 -8.89
CA PRO A 275 -17.16 7.69 -10.03
C PRO A 275 -15.92 8.53 -10.28
N ASN A 276 -14.76 7.89 -10.37
CA ASN A 276 -13.46 8.54 -10.53
C ASN A 276 -13.50 9.53 -11.73
N PRO A 277 -13.63 10.85 -11.51
CA PRO A 277 -13.71 11.83 -12.59
C PRO A 277 -12.33 12.12 -13.20
N LEU A 278 -11.30 11.41 -12.74
CA LEU A 278 -9.93 11.68 -13.08
C LEU A 278 -9.31 10.47 -13.78
N ASN A 279 -9.61 10.28 -15.07
CA ASN A 279 -8.69 9.59 -15.98
C ASN A 279 -7.39 10.40 -16.07
N ILE A 280 -6.66 10.49 -14.94
CA ILE A 280 -5.33 11.07 -14.93
C ILE A 280 -4.37 9.91 -15.21
N ARG A 281 -4.06 9.70 -16.48
CA ARG A 281 -2.80 9.10 -16.85
C ARG A 281 -1.73 10.11 -16.42
N TRP A 282 -1.00 9.77 -15.38
CA TRP A 282 0.18 10.50 -14.98
C TRP A 282 1.23 10.23 -16.08
N GLY A 283 1.38 11.17 -17.01
CA GLY A 283 2.49 11.20 -17.96
C GLY A 283 3.78 11.60 -17.27
#